data_ebe241540a6e3b499d5044e57aa2004f
#
_entry.id   ebe241540a6e3b499d5044e57aa2004f
#
_cell.length_a   1.000
_cell.length_b   1.000
_cell.length_c   1.000
_cell.angle_alpha   90.00
_cell.angle_beta   90.00
_cell.angle_gamma   90.00
#
_symmetry.space_group_name_H-M   'P 1'
#
loop_
_entity.id
_entity.type
_entity.pdbx_description
1 polymer ?
#
loop_
_entity_poly.entity_id
_entity_poly.type
_entity_poly.pdbx_seq_one_letter_code
_entity_poly.pdbx_strand_id
1 'polypeptide(L)'
;INSKHFEQELAILPRPLQNAIRILKDNDLANHEPGRFDLDFEGVPVILQVLDLTTAPRETLRPEIHRKNIDVQFLASGGPEEAGFYWDNGTSQIDEDLLDTPRDILFYHNNPAVPEGRISLDIGTYAVYFPWDVHIPAIQTGTASAPIRKIVIKVPVEACV
;
A
#
# COMPACT_ATOMS: atom_id res chain seq x y z
N ILE A 1 -11.80 4.38 7.26
CA ILE A 1 -11.99 5.69 6.60
C ILE A 1 -13.27 6.41 7.06
N ASN A 2 -14.13 5.73 7.77
CA ASN A 2 -15.37 6.29 8.32
C ASN A 2 -15.24 6.66 9.81
N SER A 3 -14.05 7.01 10.25
CA SER A 3 -13.81 7.47 11.62
C SER A 3 -14.54 8.80 11.86
N LYS A 4 -15.14 8.94 13.06
CA LYS A 4 -15.69 10.22 13.50
C LYS A 4 -14.63 11.30 13.75
N HIS A 5 -13.36 10.88 13.77
CA HIS A 5 -12.19 11.73 13.94
C HIS A 5 -11.41 11.97 12.64
N PHE A 6 -11.99 11.61 11.51
CA PHE A 6 -11.33 11.62 10.20
C PHE A 6 -10.59 12.94 9.91
N GLU A 7 -11.24 14.07 10.12
CA GLU A 7 -10.62 15.37 9.85
C GLU A 7 -9.44 15.67 10.79
N GLN A 8 -9.53 15.27 12.05
CA GLN A 8 -8.43 15.43 13.00
C GLN A 8 -7.25 14.50 12.67
N GLU A 9 -7.54 13.27 12.23
CA GLU A 9 -6.53 12.30 11.81
C GLU A 9 -5.80 12.80 10.56
N LEU A 10 -6.52 13.35 9.59
CA LEU A 10 -5.89 13.92 8.38
C LEU A 10 -5.04 15.14 8.67
N ALA A 11 -5.44 16.00 9.61
CA ALA A 11 -4.80 17.29 9.84
C ALA A 11 -3.32 17.19 10.25
N ILE A 12 -2.88 16.04 10.75
CA ILE A 12 -1.48 15.80 11.14
C ILE A 12 -0.59 15.33 9.96
N LEU A 13 -1.19 15.00 8.84
CA LEU A 13 -0.46 14.49 7.67
C LEU A 13 -0.09 15.63 6.71
N PRO A 14 0.98 15.48 5.92
CA PRO A 14 1.27 16.38 4.79
C PRO A 14 0.11 16.48 3.81
N ARG A 15 -0.07 17.63 3.21
CA ARG A 15 -1.20 17.91 2.29
C ARG A 15 -1.38 16.88 1.17
N PRO A 16 -0.33 16.39 0.49
CA PRO A 16 -0.50 15.39 -0.55
C PRO A 16 -1.08 14.06 -0.03
N LEU A 17 -0.71 13.64 1.19
CA LEU A 17 -1.28 12.46 1.82
C LEU A 17 -2.74 12.69 2.23
N GLN A 18 -3.07 13.87 2.74
CA GLN A 18 -4.47 14.22 3.01
C GLN A 18 -5.33 14.09 1.74
N ASN A 19 -4.83 14.62 0.61
CA ASN A 19 -5.55 14.55 -0.67
C ASN A 19 -5.72 13.10 -1.15
N ALA A 20 -4.67 12.27 -1.02
CA ALA A 20 -4.74 10.85 -1.38
C ALA A 20 -5.82 10.12 -0.56
N ILE A 21 -5.83 10.31 0.75
CA ILE A 21 -6.81 9.65 1.63
C ILE A 21 -8.24 10.17 1.37
N ARG A 22 -8.41 11.46 1.05
CA ARG A 22 -9.71 12.01 0.64
C ARG A 22 -10.23 11.38 -0.65
N ILE A 23 -9.38 11.12 -1.63
CA ILE A 23 -9.79 10.41 -2.85
C ILE A 23 -10.33 9.02 -2.52
N LEU A 24 -9.69 8.29 -1.60
CA LEU A 24 -10.19 6.97 -1.17
C LEU A 24 -11.56 7.05 -0.53
N LYS A 25 -11.86 8.14 0.18
CA LYS A 25 -13.13 8.32 0.87
C LYS A 25 -14.25 8.79 -0.07
N ASP A 26 -13.93 9.71 -0.98
CA ASP A 26 -14.93 10.49 -1.71
C ASP A 26 -15.29 9.88 -3.08
N ASN A 27 -14.62 8.78 -3.48
CA ASN A 27 -14.85 8.13 -4.76
C ASN A 27 -15.29 6.67 -4.60
N ASP A 28 -16.12 6.21 -5.52
CA ASP A 28 -16.54 4.81 -5.60
C ASP A 28 -15.47 3.97 -6.33
N LEU A 29 -14.37 3.68 -5.62
CA LEU A 29 -13.25 2.92 -6.18
C LEU A 29 -13.54 1.42 -6.27
N ALA A 30 -14.56 0.93 -5.58
CA ALA A 30 -15.00 -0.45 -5.70
C ALA A 30 -15.54 -0.77 -7.10
N ASN A 31 -16.15 0.22 -7.76
CA ASN A 31 -16.70 0.09 -9.10
C ASN A 31 -15.88 0.80 -10.19
N HIS A 32 -14.72 1.35 -9.83
CA HIS A 32 -13.82 1.99 -10.80
C HIS A 32 -13.22 0.94 -11.74
N GLU A 33 -12.91 1.32 -12.98
CA GLU A 33 -12.20 0.43 -13.89
C GLU A 33 -10.79 0.10 -13.38
N PRO A 34 -10.30 -1.14 -13.54
CA PRO A 34 -8.93 -1.49 -13.20
C PRO A 34 -7.93 -0.75 -14.08
N GLY A 35 -6.75 -0.45 -13.53
CA GLY A 35 -5.68 0.16 -14.28
C GLY A 35 -4.82 1.11 -13.46
N ARG A 36 -3.99 1.86 -14.19
CA ARG A 36 -3.10 2.89 -13.64
C ARG A 36 -3.51 4.24 -14.22
N PHE A 37 -3.70 5.21 -13.34
CA PHE A 37 -4.17 6.55 -13.68
C PHE A 37 -3.22 7.59 -13.10
N ASP A 38 -2.81 8.55 -13.93
CA ASP A 38 -2.05 9.71 -13.49
C ASP A 38 -3.03 10.78 -13.01
N LEU A 39 -2.84 11.25 -11.77
CA LEU A 39 -3.63 12.31 -11.15
C LEU A 39 -2.73 13.49 -10.79
N ASP A 40 -3.33 14.65 -10.61
CA ASP A 40 -2.65 15.85 -10.14
C ASP A 40 -3.36 16.39 -8.90
N PHE A 41 -2.62 16.51 -7.80
CA PHE A 41 -3.11 17.08 -6.55
C PHE A 41 -2.47 18.46 -6.32
N GLU A 42 -3.13 19.50 -6.78
CA GLU A 42 -2.64 20.89 -6.57
C GLU A 42 -1.20 21.08 -7.11
N GLY A 43 -0.90 20.49 -8.28
CA GLY A 43 0.42 20.53 -8.91
C GLY A 43 1.37 19.38 -8.52
N VAL A 44 0.92 18.47 -7.65
CA VAL A 44 1.69 17.27 -7.27
C VAL A 44 1.21 16.08 -8.10
N PRO A 45 2.07 15.49 -8.97
CA PRO A 45 1.70 14.29 -9.72
C PRO A 45 1.64 13.08 -8.79
N VAL A 46 0.54 12.35 -8.81
CA VAL A 46 0.36 11.10 -8.06
C VAL A 46 -0.16 10.02 -8.99
N ILE A 47 0.07 8.77 -8.62
CA ILE A 47 -0.39 7.61 -9.38
C ILE A 47 -1.46 6.89 -8.58
N LEU A 48 -2.61 6.68 -9.21
CA LEU A 48 -3.68 5.83 -8.69
C LEU A 48 -3.61 4.48 -9.42
N GLN A 49 -3.51 3.40 -8.66
CA GLN A 49 -3.62 2.03 -9.19
C GLN A 49 -4.89 1.37 -8.64
N VAL A 50 -5.69 0.83 -9.54
CA VAL A 50 -6.86 0.01 -9.22
C VAL A 50 -6.55 -1.42 -9.63
N LEU A 51 -6.35 -2.31 -8.66
CA LEU A 51 -5.82 -3.65 -8.84
C LEU A 51 -6.84 -4.70 -8.43
N ASP A 52 -7.18 -5.59 -9.35
CA ASP A 52 -7.92 -6.81 -9.04
C ASP A 52 -6.91 -7.93 -8.80
N LEU A 53 -6.83 -8.39 -7.56
CA LEU A 53 -5.86 -9.36 -7.07
C LEU A 53 -6.56 -10.53 -6.39
N THR A 54 -5.81 -11.60 -6.16
CA THR A 54 -6.21 -12.70 -5.30
C THR A 54 -5.19 -12.82 -4.18
N THR A 55 -5.64 -12.90 -2.94
CA THR A 55 -4.76 -13.13 -1.79
C THR A 55 -4.07 -14.47 -1.90
N ALA A 56 -2.87 -14.58 -1.33
CA ALA A 56 -2.03 -15.76 -1.45
C ALA A 56 -1.37 -16.12 -0.10
N PRO A 57 -0.89 -17.37 0.06
CA PRO A 57 -0.13 -17.76 1.24
C PRO A 57 1.09 -16.85 1.44
N ARG A 58 1.37 -16.46 2.69
CA ARG A 58 2.44 -15.53 3.05
C ARG A 58 3.80 -15.94 2.47
N GLU A 59 4.12 -17.21 2.51
CA GLU A 59 5.41 -17.74 2.06
C GLU A 59 5.63 -17.64 0.54
N THR A 60 4.57 -17.43 -0.23
CA THR A 60 4.64 -17.25 -1.68
C THR A 60 4.82 -15.80 -2.10
N LEU A 61 4.72 -14.86 -1.17
CA LEU A 61 4.78 -13.42 -1.41
C LEU A 61 6.14 -12.88 -1.00
N ARG A 62 6.66 -11.96 -1.82
CA ARG A 62 7.94 -11.29 -1.56
C ARG A 62 7.73 -10.02 -0.75
N PRO A 63 8.54 -9.76 0.29
CA PRO A 63 8.59 -8.45 0.93
C PRO A 63 9.09 -7.39 -0.06
N GLU A 64 8.54 -6.18 0.02
CA GLU A 64 8.88 -5.09 -0.88
C GLU A 64 9.09 -3.77 -0.16
N ILE A 65 9.91 -2.90 -0.73
CA ILE A 65 10.08 -1.49 -0.33
C ILE A 65 10.02 -0.57 -1.53
N HIS A 66 9.75 0.70 -1.26
CA HIS A 66 9.83 1.80 -2.21
C HIS A 66 10.79 2.87 -1.66
N ARG A 67 11.27 3.78 -2.51
CA ARG A 67 12.18 4.85 -2.12
C ARG A 67 11.63 6.23 -2.42
N LYS A 68 11.04 6.41 -3.59
CA LYS A 68 10.60 7.72 -4.10
C LYS A 68 9.16 8.04 -3.75
N ASN A 69 8.37 7.03 -3.43
CA ASN A 69 6.94 7.17 -3.17
C ASN A 69 6.54 6.63 -1.80
N ILE A 70 5.53 7.27 -1.24
CA ILE A 70 4.75 6.76 -0.11
C ILE A 70 3.56 6.01 -0.73
N ASP A 71 3.32 4.78 -0.30
CA ASP A 71 2.16 4.00 -0.72
C ASP A 71 1.01 4.20 0.26
N VAL A 72 -0.13 4.66 -0.26
CA VAL A 72 -1.40 4.62 0.47
C VAL A 72 -2.21 3.47 -0.11
N GLN A 73 -2.34 2.38 0.63
CA GLN A 73 -3.03 1.16 0.21
C GLN A 73 -4.39 1.05 0.87
N PHE A 74 -5.40 0.67 0.11
CA PHE A 74 -6.79 0.65 0.55
C PHE A 74 -7.51 -0.58 0.00
N LEU A 75 -8.28 -1.26 0.84
CA LEU A 75 -9.16 -2.35 0.41
C LEU A 75 -10.54 -1.80 0.04
N ALA A 76 -10.83 -1.76 -1.26
CA ALA A 76 -12.08 -1.23 -1.77
C ALA A 76 -13.21 -2.27 -1.80
N SER A 77 -12.89 -3.53 -2.06
CA SER A 77 -13.87 -4.63 -2.03
C SER A 77 -13.20 -5.99 -1.92
N GLY A 78 -14.00 -7.02 -1.62
CA GLY A 78 -13.51 -8.38 -1.44
C GLY A 78 -12.85 -8.60 -0.07
N GLY A 79 -12.00 -9.61 0.01
CA GLY A 79 -11.29 -9.96 1.24
C GLY A 79 -11.84 -11.20 1.93
N PRO A 80 -11.34 -11.53 3.13
CA PRO A 80 -10.41 -10.72 3.92
C PRO A 80 -8.99 -10.69 3.36
N GLU A 81 -8.22 -9.67 3.74
CA GLU A 81 -6.81 -9.51 3.42
C GLU A 81 -6.01 -9.24 4.69
N GLU A 82 -4.81 -9.80 4.75
CA GLU A 82 -3.79 -9.38 5.71
C GLU A 82 -2.62 -8.72 4.98
N ALA A 83 -1.90 -7.84 5.68
CA ALA A 83 -0.63 -7.29 5.24
C ALA A 83 0.43 -7.53 6.31
N GLY A 84 1.62 -7.96 5.88
CA GLY A 84 2.79 -8.07 6.73
C GLY A 84 3.63 -6.80 6.66
N PHE A 85 4.37 -6.51 7.72
CA PHE A 85 5.32 -5.41 7.74
C PHE A 85 6.45 -5.66 8.73
N TYR A 86 7.62 -5.10 8.44
CA TYR A 86 8.76 -5.09 9.35
C TYR A 86 9.75 -3.97 9.00
N TRP A 87 10.63 -3.66 9.92
CA TRP A 87 11.68 -2.69 9.68
C TRP A 87 12.82 -3.32 8.90
N ASP A 88 13.30 -2.62 7.90
CA ASP A 88 14.50 -3.02 7.18
C ASP A 88 15.72 -2.79 8.08
N ASN A 89 16.21 -3.89 8.64
CA ASN A 89 17.40 -3.89 9.48
C ASN A 89 18.70 -4.21 8.71
N GLY A 90 18.63 -4.28 7.39
CA GLY A 90 19.75 -4.56 6.52
C GLY A 90 20.19 -6.04 6.48
N THR A 91 19.42 -6.96 7.07
CA THR A 91 19.79 -8.40 7.07
C THR A 91 19.09 -9.21 5.99
N SER A 92 18.07 -8.66 5.35
CA SER A 92 17.35 -9.35 4.28
C SER A 92 18.14 -9.33 2.98
N GLN A 93 18.15 -10.47 2.28
CA GLN A 93 18.78 -10.57 0.96
C GLN A 93 17.88 -10.01 -0.13
N ILE A 94 18.46 -9.20 -1.01
CA ILE A 94 17.77 -8.66 -2.17
C ILE A 94 17.52 -9.78 -3.18
N ASP A 95 16.27 -9.90 -3.62
CA ASP A 95 15.86 -10.78 -4.71
C ASP A 95 15.88 -10.04 -6.04
N GLU A 96 15.31 -8.84 -6.08
CA GLU A 96 15.23 -8.02 -7.30
C GLU A 96 15.23 -6.53 -6.93
N ASP A 97 16.14 -5.75 -7.55
CA ASP A 97 16.24 -4.30 -7.33
C ASP A 97 15.80 -3.53 -8.57
N LEU A 98 14.66 -2.85 -8.48
CA LEU A 98 14.09 -1.98 -9.51
C LEU A 98 13.87 -0.56 -8.98
N LEU A 99 14.57 -0.13 -7.92
CA LEU A 99 14.43 1.19 -7.32
C LEU A 99 14.80 2.33 -8.27
N ASP A 100 15.77 2.12 -9.15
CA ASP A 100 16.20 3.12 -10.14
C ASP A 100 15.41 3.05 -11.46
N THR A 101 14.31 2.32 -11.47
CA THR A 101 13.37 2.23 -12.59
C THR A 101 12.09 3.03 -12.29
N PRO A 102 11.19 3.22 -13.28
CA PRO A 102 9.87 3.83 -13.05
C PRO A 102 8.98 3.05 -12.07
N ARG A 103 9.31 1.78 -11.77
CA ARG A 103 8.58 0.97 -10.80
C ARG A 103 8.87 1.36 -9.35
N ASP A 104 10.05 1.89 -9.06
CA ASP A 104 10.48 2.30 -7.70
C ASP A 104 10.18 1.21 -6.66
N ILE A 105 10.64 -0.02 -6.91
CA ILE A 105 10.40 -1.17 -6.04
C ILE A 105 11.63 -2.04 -5.90
N LEU A 106 11.86 -2.56 -4.71
CA LEU A 106 12.85 -3.58 -4.43
C LEU A 106 12.17 -4.73 -3.69
N PHE A 107 12.44 -5.94 -4.12
CA PHE A 107 11.96 -7.16 -3.48
C PHE A 107 13.08 -7.86 -2.70
N TYR A 108 12.72 -8.34 -1.52
CA TYR A 108 13.57 -9.20 -0.71
C TYR A 108 13.15 -10.67 -0.82
N HIS A 109 14.12 -11.56 -0.60
CA HIS A 109 13.80 -12.92 -0.21
C HIS A 109 13.14 -12.93 1.17
N ASN A 110 12.31 -13.93 1.43
CA ASN A 110 11.74 -14.13 2.77
C ASN A 110 12.86 -14.36 3.79
N ASN A 111 12.78 -13.67 4.92
CA ASN A 111 13.76 -13.76 6.00
C ASN A 111 13.06 -14.14 7.31
N PRO A 112 13.10 -15.44 7.71
CA PRO A 112 12.41 -15.90 8.91
C PRO A 112 13.01 -15.35 10.22
N ALA A 113 14.20 -14.77 10.16
CA ALA A 113 14.85 -14.18 11.34
C ALA A 113 14.33 -12.76 11.66
N VAL A 114 13.56 -12.13 10.77
CA VAL A 114 13.00 -10.79 10.99
C VAL A 114 11.64 -10.91 11.67
N PRO A 115 11.41 -10.21 12.79
CA PRO A 115 10.09 -10.14 13.40
C PRO A 115 9.12 -9.41 12.45
N GLU A 116 8.09 -10.11 11.99
CA GLU A 116 7.05 -9.56 11.11
C GLU A 116 5.77 -9.31 11.89
N GLY A 117 5.26 -8.07 11.80
CA GLY A 117 3.91 -7.74 12.24
C GLY A 117 2.88 -8.05 11.17
N ARG A 118 1.63 -8.21 11.58
CA ARG A 118 0.48 -8.43 10.69
C ARG A 118 -0.64 -7.49 11.05
N ILE A 119 -1.30 -6.97 10.02
CA ILE A 119 -2.54 -6.22 10.16
C ILE A 119 -3.62 -6.83 9.28
N SER A 120 -4.85 -6.83 9.78
CA SER A 120 -6.02 -7.19 8.99
C SER A 120 -6.56 -5.95 8.29
N LEU A 121 -6.85 -6.07 7.01
CA LEU A 121 -7.46 -5.02 6.21
C LEU A 121 -8.89 -5.42 5.88
N ASP A 122 -9.84 -4.72 6.44
CA ASP A 122 -11.26 -4.80 6.09
C ASP A 122 -11.60 -3.79 4.99
N ILE A 123 -12.74 -4.00 4.32
CA ILE A 123 -13.24 -3.03 3.33
C ILE A 123 -13.34 -1.64 3.96
N GLY A 124 -12.74 -0.66 3.31
CA GLY A 124 -12.68 0.72 3.80
C GLY A 124 -11.51 1.02 4.75
N THR A 125 -10.62 0.07 4.98
CA THR A 125 -9.38 0.27 5.73
C THR A 125 -8.25 0.67 4.79
N TYR A 126 -7.44 1.64 5.22
CA TYR A 126 -6.21 2.00 4.51
C TYR A 126 -4.98 1.88 5.41
N ALA A 127 -3.84 1.65 4.79
CA ALA A 127 -2.52 1.67 5.40
C ALA A 127 -1.60 2.60 4.63
N VAL A 128 -0.69 3.27 5.33
CA VAL A 128 0.32 4.15 4.73
C VAL A 128 1.69 3.54 4.99
N TYR A 129 2.40 3.23 3.91
CA TYR A 129 3.78 2.73 3.96
C TYR A 129 4.72 3.81 3.48
N PHE A 130 5.61 4.23 4.36
CA PHE A 130 6.65 5.21 4.04
C PHE A 130 7.84 4.52 3.33
N PRO A 131 8.71 5.28 2.66
CA PRO A 131 9.94 4.72 2.12
C PRO A 131 10.68 3.88 3.16
N TRP A 132 11.17 2.72 2.71
CA TRP A 132 11.90 1.75 3.54
C TRP A 132 11.03 0.96 4.55
N ASP A 133 9.74 1.23 4.66
CA ASP A 133 8.84 0.33 5.36
C ASP A 133 8.68 -0.95 4.53
N VAL A 134 9.26 -2.04 5.00
CA VAL A 134 9.10 -3.33 4.33
C VAL A 134 7.67 -3.81 4.55
N HIS A 135 6.97 -4.12 3.47
CA HIS A 135 5.59 -4.59 3.54
C HIS A 135 5.31 -5.74 2.58
N ILE A 136 4.34 -6.55 2.94
CA ILE A 136 3.90 -7.71 2.19
C ILE A 136 2.39 -7.62 2.05
N PRO A 137 1.87 -7.09 0.95
CA PRO A 137 0.43 -6.98 0.73
C PRO A 137 -0.17 -8.30 0.23
N ALA A 138 -1.50 -8.37 0.22
CA ALA A 138 -2.29 -9.44 -0.36
C ALA A 138 -2.09 -10.83 0.29
N ILE A 139 -1.82 -10.88 1.59
CA ILE A 139 -1.73 -12.14 2.32
C ILE A 139 -3.14 -12.67 2.57
N GLN A 140 -3.34 -13.96 2.29
CA GLN A 140 -4.60 -14.63 2.61
C GLN A 140 -4.79 -14.81 4.11
N THR A 141 -6.03 -14.72 4.56
CA THR A 141 -6.42 -15.03 5.94
C THR A 141 -6.78 -16.52 6.05
N GLY A 142 -6.08 -17.24 6.92
CA GLY A 142 -6.27 -18.69 7.06
C GLY A 142 -5.78 -19.45 5.83
N THR A 143 -6.55 -20.43 5.38
CA THR A 143 -6.15 -21.39 4.32
C THR A 143 -6.78 -21.13 2.97
N ALA A 144 -7.67 -20.15 2.84
CA ALA A 144 -8.39 -19.85 1.61
C ALA A 144 -7.94 -18.50 1.03
N SER A 145 -7.63 -18.50 -0.27
CA SER A 145 -7.45 -17.26 -1.03
C SER A 145 -8.79 -16.57 -1.28
N ALA A 146 -8.75 -15.24 -1.41
CA ALA A 146 -9.92 -14.42 -1.67
C ALA A 146 -9.64 -13.39 -2.77
N PRO A 147 -10.60 -13.11 -3.67
CA PRO A 147 -10.49 -12.00 -4.57
C PRO A 147 -10.60 -10.68 -3.81
N ILE A 148 -9.75 -9.71 -4.16
CA ILE A 148 -9.75 -8.37 -3.57
C ILE A 148 -9.63 -7.31 -4.66
N ARG A 149 -10.22 -6.15 -4.43
CA ARG A 149 -9.91 -4.93 -5.16
C ARG A 149 -9.09 -4.03 -4.26
N LYS A 150 -7.84 -3.88 -4.63
CA LYS A 150 -6.84 -3.07 -3.93
C LYS A 150 -6.63 -1.75 -4.65
N ILE A 151 -6.67 -0.66 -3.92
CA ILE A 151 -6.30 0.65 -4.41
C ILE A 151 -4.94 1.01 -3.82
N VAL A 152 -4.03 1.48 -4.67
CA VAL A 152 -2.73 2.01 -4.25
C VAL A 152 -2.58 3.41 -4.82
N ILE A 153 -2.37 4.39 -3.95
CA ILE A 153 -2.00 5.75 -4.39
C ILE A 153 -0.54 5.97 -4.03
N LYS A 154 0.27 6.24 -5.05
CA LYS A 154 1.69 6.54 -4.90
C LYS A 154 1.90 8.03 -4.85
N VAL A 155 2.33 8.51 -3.68
CA VAL A 155 2.56 9.94 -3.41
C VAL A 155 4.06 10.20 -3.35
N PRO A 156 4.60 11.13 -4.16
CA PRO A 156 6.03 11.44 -4.12
C PRO A 156 6.48 11.92 -2.74
N VAL A 157 7.55 11.35 -2.21
CA VAL A 157 8.14 11.75 -0.93
C VAL A 157 8.51 13.22 -0.93
N GLU A 158 9.12 13.69 -2.02
CA GLU A 158 9.58 15.07 -2.16
C GLU A 158 8.45 16.12 -2.04
N ALA A 159 7.21 15.72 -2.27
CA ALA A 159 6.05 16.60 -2.11
C ALA A 159 5.54 16.66 -0.66
N CYS A 160 6.05 15.80 0.22
CA CYS A 160 5.64 15.70 1.62
C CYS A 160 6.66 16.27 2.61
N VAL A 161 7.79 16.77 2.12
CA VAL A 161 8.89 17.31 2.95
C VAL A 161 9.05 18.81 2.78
#